data_c3a8f5bc27938e9c0a071fd2bdcbcb25
#
_entry.id   c3a8f5bc27938e9c0a071fd2bdcbcb25
#
_cell.length_a   1.000
_cell.length_b   1.000
_cell.length_c   1.000
_cell.angle_alpha   90.00
_cell.angle_beta   90.00
_cell.angle_gamma   90.00
#
_symmetry.space_group_name_H-M   'P 1'
#
loop_
_entity.id
_entity.type
_entity.pdbx_description
1 polymer ?
#
loop_
_entity_poly.entity_id
_entity_poly.type
_entity_poly.pdbx_seq_one_letter_code
_entity_poly.pdbx_strand_id
1 'polypeptide(L)'
;MTRSIQATRRFALSAAAGAGIAAIAGAGLLGSSAALAQAYPSKPVTIVVPFAAGGTTDILARIIGQALTTELGQSVIVDNRAGAGGNIGGAMAAKAPADGYTLFMGTVGTHAINASLYKKMPFDPIKDF
;
A
#
# COMPACT_ATOMS: atom_id res chain seq x y z
N MET A 1 -5.99 -62.70 -49.26
CA MET A 1 -4.89 -62.25 -48.39
C MET A 1 -4.86 -60.74 -48.27
N THR A 2 -5.96 -60.10 -47.87
CA THR A 2 -6.01 -58.60 -47.87
C THR A 2 -6.76 -58.03 -46.67
N ARG A 3 -6.87 -58.76 -45.56
CA ARG A 3 -7.60 -58.28 -44.36
C ARG A 3 -6.73 -58.01 -43.12
N SER A 4 -5.44 -58.29 -43.14
CA SER A 4 -4.56 -58.09 -41.92
C SER A 4 -3.79 -56.77 -41.82
N ILE A 5 -3.77 -55.97 -42.89
CA ILE A 5 -2.98 -54.74 -42.93
C ILE A 5 -3.74 -53.53 -42.40
N GLN A 6 -5.08 -53.59 -42.34
CA GLN A 6 -5.92 -52.47 -41.90
C GLN A 6 -6.02 -52.31 -40.37
N ALA A 7 -5.81 -53.38 -39.62
CA ALA A 7 -5.93 -53.37 -38.15
C ALA A 7 -4.73 -52.69 -37.46
N THR A 8 -3.54 -52.80 -38.03
CA THR A 8 -2.31 -52.27 -37.43
C THR A 8 -2.18 -50.73 -37.57
N ARG A 9 -2.84 -50.17 -38.60
CA ARG A 9 -2.80 -48.72 -38.83
C ARG A 9 -3.70 -47.89 -37.91
N ARG A 10 -4.74 -48.50 -37.33
CA ARG A 10 -5.69 -47.83 -36.43
C ARG A 10 -5.18 -47.74 -34.99
N PHE A 11 -4.29 -48.65 -34.57
CA PHE A 11 -3.68 -48.60 -33.23
C PHE A 11 -2.53 -47.59 -33.10
N ALA A 12 -1.85 -47.28 -34.21
CA ALA A 12 -0.72 -46.34 -34.19
C ALA A 12 -1.15 -44.87 -34.11
N LEU A 13 -2.38 -44.53 -34.56
CA LEU A 13 -2.89 -43.16 -34.54
C LEU A 13 -3.52 -42.76 -33.21
N SER A 14 -3.96 -43.72 -32.38
CA SER A 14 -4.55 -43.40 -31.06
C SER A 14 -3.50 -43.22 -29.96
N ALA A 15 -2.27 -43.73 -30.12
CA ALA A 15 -1.20 -43.54 -29.15
C ALA A 15 -0.48 -42.18 -29.25
N ALA A 16 -0.53 -41.53 -30.41
CA ALA A 16 0.11 -40.24 -30.65
C ALA A 16 -0.74 -39.06 -30.13
N ALA A 17 -2.07 -39.23 -29.99
CA ALA A 17 -2.96 -38.16 -29.51
C ALA A 17 -2.96 -38.00 -27.99
N GLY A 18 -2.59 -39.05 -27.23
CA GLY A 18 -2.55 -39.02 -25.76
C GLY A 18 -1.30 -38.32 -25.17
N ALA A 19 -0.20 -38.35 -25.90
CA ALA A 19 1.07 -37.76 -25.40
C ALA A 19 1.13 -36.25 -25.53
N GLY A 20 0.37 -35.65 -26.44
CA GLY A 20 0.35 -34.20 -26.66
C GLY A 20 -0.41 -33.38 -25.59
N ILE A 21 -1.43 -33.98 -24.99
CA ILE A 21 -2.29 -33.28 -24.01
C ILE A 21 -1.65 -33.25 -22.62
N ALA A 22 -0.83 -34.25 -22.26
CA ALA A 22 -0.12 -34.30 -20.99
C ALA A 22 1.03 -33.29 -20.89
N ALA A 23 1.65 -32.89 -22.02
CA ALA A 23 2.75 -31.93 -22.06
C ALA A 23 2.29 -30.48 -21.88
N ILE A 24 1.03 -30.15 -22.26
CA ILE A 24 0.49 -28.76 -22.12
C ILE A 24 0.00 -28.51 -20.70
N ALA A 25 -0.48 -29.56 -19.99
CA ALA A 25 -0.92 -29.40 -18.59
C ALA A 25 0.24 -29.21 -17.60
N GLY A 26 1.47 -29.67 -17.93
CA GLY A 26 2.65 -29.51 -17.09
C GLY A 26 3.32 -28.14 -17.17
N ALA A 27 3.17 -27.43 -18.30
CA ALA A 27 3.80 -26.12 -18.52
C ALA A 27 3.05 -24.96 -17.84
N GLY A 28 1.78 -25.15 -17.49
CA GLY A 28 0.95 -24.10 -16.85
C GLY A 28 1.20 -23.89 -15.35
N LEU A 29 1.89 -24.80 -14.68
CA LEU A 29 2.08 -24.77 -13.23
C LEU A 29 3.39 -24.09 -12.76
N LEU A 30 4.28 -23.74 -13.68
CA LEU A 30 5.57 -23.12 -13.35
C LEU A 30 5.55 -21.57 -13.37
N GLY A 31 4.40 -20.95 -13.66
CA GLY A 31 4.24 -19.51 -13.80
C GLY A 31 3.67 -18.78 -12.58
N SER A 32 3.58 -19.40 -11.41
CA SER A 32 3.27 -18.67 -10.18
C SER A 32 4.49 -17.86 -9.77
N SER A 33 4.70 -16.71 -10.42
CA SER A 33 5.55 -15.66 -9.87
C SER A 33 4.99 -15.36 -8.47
N ALA A 34 5.65 -15.82 -7.42
CA ALA A 34 5.38 -15.36 -6.08
C ALA A 34 5.58 -13.84 -6.13
N ALA A 35 4.47 -13.10 -6.15
CA ALA A 35 4.50 -11.67 -5.93
C ALA A 35 5.12 -11.50 -4.55
N LEU A 36 6.41 -11.18 -4.51
CA LEU A 36 7.08 -10.78 -3.27
C LEU A 36 6.33 -9.54 -2.80
N ALA A 37 5.47 -9.72 -1.81
CA ALA A 37 4.82 -8.61 -1.14
C ALA A 37 5.96 -7.70 -0.65
N GLN A 38 6.04 -6.50 -1.20
CA GLN A 38 7.08 -5.54 -0.83
C GLN A 38 6.89 -5.23 0.64
N ALA A 39 7.92 -5.52 1.48
CA ALA A 39 7.84 -5.30 2.91
C ALA A 39 7.54 -3.81 3.19
N TYR A 40 6.48 -3.55 3.94
CA TYR A 40 6.15 -2.21 4.41
C TYR A 40 6.84 -1.95 5.76
N PRO A 41 7.44 -0.75 5.95
CA PRO A 41 7.68 0.30 4.97
C PRO A 41 8.97 0.06 4.14
N SER A 42 8.94 0.35 2.84
CA SER A 42 10.11 0.26 1.94
C SER A 42 10.77 1.61 1.67
N LYS A 43 10.18 2.70 2.14
CA LYS A 43 10.64 4.09 1.99
C LYS A 43 10.36 4.86 3.29
N PRO A 44 10.95 6.05 3.50
CA PRO A 44 10.70 6.88 4.67
C PRO A 44 9.21 7.20 4.85
N VAL A 45 8.76 7.22 6.11
CA VAL A 45 7.41 7.63 6.52
C VAL A 45 7.47 9.08 6.98
N THR A 46 6.47 9.89 6.63
CA THR A 46 6.39 11.31 7.01
C THR A 46 5.28 11.53 8.03
N ILE A 47 5.58 12.21 9.13
CA ILE A 47 4.58 12.71 10.08
C ILE A 47 4.37 14.20 9.81
N VAL A 48 3.21 14.57 9.29
CA VAL A 48 2.81 15.97 9.11
C VAL A 48 2.34 16.53 10.44
N VAL A 49 3.02 17.58 10.92
CA VAL A 49 2.70 18.32 12.15
C VAL A 49 2.09 19.66 11.77
N PRO A 50 0.84 19.98 12.17
CA PRO A 50 0.13 21.18 11.73
C PRO A 50 0.54 22.46 12.48
N PHE A 51 1.67 22.44 13.18
CA PHE A 51 2.16 23.56 14.00
C PHE A 51 3.65 23.78 13.78
N ALA A 52 4.12 24.95 14.25
CA ALA A 52 5.54 25.32 14.15
C ALA A 52 6.44 24.33 14.91
N ALA A 53 7.64 24.15 14.39
CA ALA A 53 8.67 23.35 15.05
C ALA A 53 9.01 23.88 16.45
N GLY A 54 9.33 22.99 17.38
CA GLY A 54 9.64 23.31 18.77
C GLY A 54 8.43 23.40 19.70
N GLY A 55 7.20 23.32 19.17
CA GLY A 55 5.99 23.24 20.00
C GLY A 55 5.74 21.84 20.55
N THR A 56 4.80 21.72 21.50
CA THR A 56 4.47 20.43 22.16
C THR A 56 4.13 19.33 21.16
N THR A 57 3.36 19.65 20.13
CA THR A 57 2.98 18.67 19.10
C THR A 57 4.18 18.20 18.27
N ASP A 58 5.12 19.10 17.96
CA ASP A 58 6.35 18.77 17.26
C ASP A 58 7.27 17.87 18.10
N ILE A 59 7.44 18.20 19.39
CA ILE A 59 8.24 17.40 20.32
C ILE A 59 7.68 15.98 20.42
N LEU A 60 6.36 15.85 20.58
CA LEU A 60 5.70 14.54 20.62
C LEU A 60 5.86 13.78 19.30
N ALA A 61 5.70 14.43 18.16
CA ALA A 61 5.89 13.82 16.85
C ALA A 61 7.31 13.29 16.67
N ARG A 62 8.33 14.02 17.15
CA ARG A 62 9.74 13.58 17.08
C ARG A 62 10.02 12.40 17.98
N ILE A 63 9.47 12.37 19.20
CA ILE A 63 9.60 11.23 20.13
C ILE A 63 8.96 9.97 19.50
N ILE A 64 7.72 10.10 19.01
CA ILE A 64 7.01 9.00 18.34
C ILE A 64 7.76 8.58 17.07
N GLY A 65 8.21 9.54 16.26
CA GLY A 65 8.94 9.28 15.01
C GLY A 65 10.25 8.52 15.25
N GLN A 66 10.95 8.83 16.33
CA GLN A 66 12.17 8.11 16.70
C GLN A 66 11.86 6.64 17.10
N ALA A 67 10.82 6.43 17.90
CA ALA A 67 10.37 5.09 18.28
C ALA A 67 9.95 4.28 17.05
N LEU A 68 9.13 4.89 16.17
CA LEU A 68 8.69 4.26 14.93
C LEU A 68 9.87 3.94 13.99
N THR A 69 10.90 4.80 13.93
CA THR A 69 12.10 4.53 13.12
C THR A 69 12.77 3.24 13.58
N THR A 70 12.85 3.01 14.89
CA THR A 70 13.44 1.80 15.47
C THR A 70 12.61 0.56 15.16
N GLU A 71 11.30 0.65 15.32
CA GLU A 71 10.37 -0.48 15.10
C GLU A 71 10.22 -0.84 13.63
N LEU A 72 10.12 0.16 12.76
CA LEU A 72 9.86 -0.02 11.34
C LEU A 72 11.13 -0.27 10.50
N GLY A 73 12.31 0.00 11.04
CA GLY A 73 13.58 -0.09 10.31
C GLY A 73 13.71 0.92 9.16
N GLN A 74 12.85 1.95 9.12
CA GLN A 74 12.84 3.01 8.12
C GLN A 74 12.78 4.38 8.78
N SER A 75 13.39 5.38 8.16
CA SER A 75 13.39 6.74 8.68
C SER A 75 11.97 7.31 8.78
N VAL A 76 11.66 7.94 9.91
CA VAL A 76 10.42 8.70 10.09
C VAL A 76 10.76 10.18 10.17
N ILE A 77 10.22 10.96 9.23
CA ILE A 77 10.52 12.38 9.04
C ILE A 77 9.36 13.21 9.58
N VAL A 78 9.66 14.23 10.39
CA VAL A 78 8.66 15.19 10.87
C VAL A 78 8.65 16.39 9.95
N ASP A 79 7.47 16.68 9.34
CA ASP A 79 7.22 17.79 8.44
C ASP A 79 6.24 18.78 9.07
N ASN A 80 6.74 19.96 9.47
CA ASN A 80 5.94 21.00 10.12
C ASN A 80 5.23 21.87 9.08
N ARG A 81 3.89 21.83 9.06
CA ARG A 81 3.00 22.58 8.15
C ARG A 81 2.03 23.45 8.93
N ALA A 82 2.55 24.49 9.51
CA ALA A 82 1.76 25.44 10.31
C ALA A 82 0.87 26.34 9.45
N GLY A 83 -0.21 26.83 10.04
CA GLY A 83 -1.08 27.85 9.46
C GLY A 83 -2.57 27.51 9.54
N ALA A 84 -3.40 28.57 9.57
CA ALA A 84 -4.88 28.47 9.65
C ALA A 84 -5.38 27.55 10.77
N GLY A 85 -4.80 27.65 11.98
CA GLY A 85 -5.18 26.77 13.08
C GLY A 85 -4.87 25.28 12.86
N GLY A 86 -3.89 24.97 11.99
CA GLY A 86 -3.53 23.61 11.63
C GLY A 86 -4.24 23.08 10.37
N ASN A 87 -5.15 23.85 9.77
CA ASN A 87 -5.91 23.40 8.60
C ASN A 87 -5.05 23.23 7.35
N ILE A 88 -3.91 23.95 7.23
CA ILE A 88 -2.99 23.79 6.10
C ILE A 88 -2.35 22.40 6.16
N GLY A 89 -1.79 22.01 7.31
CA GLY A 89 -1.22 20.68 7.50
C GLY A 89 -2.24 19.56 7.36
N GLY A 90 -3.44 19.75 7.93
CA GLY A 90 -4.54 18.80 7.80
C GLY A 90 -4.97 18.57 6.36
N ALA A 91 -5.15 19.66 5.57
CA ALA A 91 -5.49 19.55 4.15
C ALA A 91 -4.41 18.90 3.30
N MET A 92 -3.14 19.07 3.66
CA MET A 92 -2.03 18.42 2.98
C MET A 92 -2.04 16.91 3.27
N ALA A 93 -2.21 16.52 4.53
CA ALA A 93 -2.27 15.11 4.92
C ALA A 93 -3.50 14.40 4.33
N ALA A 94 -4.67 15.03 4.36
CA ALA A 94 -5.91 14.50 3.79
C ALA A 94 -5.83 14.25 2.28
N LYS A 95 -4.99 14.99 1.55
CA LYS A 95 -4.77 14.82 0.10
C LYS A 95 -3.63 13.89 -0.24
N ALA A 96 -2.87 13.44 0.75
CA ALA A 96 -1.77 12.50 0.52
C ALA A 96 -2.31 11.11 0.11
N PRO A 97 -1.53 10.31 -0.61
CA PRO A 97 -1.91 8.93 -0.89
C PRO A 97 -2.18 8.14 0.41
N ALA A 98 -3.25 7.37 0.44
CA ALA A 98 -3.60 6.52 1.58
C ALA A 98 -2.79 5.20 1.57
N ASP A 99 -1.46 5.33 1.43
CA ASP A 99 -0.50 4.21 1.33
C ASP A 99 0.23 3.94 2.66
N GLY A 100 -0.13 4.65 3.74
CA GLY A 100 0.49 4.53 5.05
C GLY A 100 1.82 5.27 5.21
N TYR A 101 2.33 5.96 4.19
CA TYR A 101 3.60 6.70 4.27
C TYR A 101 3.46 8.16 4.70
N THR A 102 2.23 8.66 4.80
CA THR A 102 1.93 9.98 5.35
C THR A 102 1.02 9.83 6.55
N LEU A 103 1.53 10.20 7.71
CA LEU A 103 0.80 10.23 8.97
C LEU A 103 0.49 11.68 9.34
N PHE A 104 -0.59 11.91 10.03
CA PHE A 104 -0.97 13.24 10.52
C PHE A 104 -0.99 13.28 12.04
N MET A 105 -0.27 14.24 12.62
CA MET A 105 -0.33 14.51 14.05
C MET A 105 -1.54 15.42 14.36
N GLY A 106 -2.73 14.81 14.34
CA GLY A 106 -3.98 15.50 14.66
C GLY A 106 -4.06 15.96 16.12
N THR A 107 -4.84 17.00 16.36
CA THR A 107 -5.13 17.54 17.70
C THR A 107 -6.64 17.75 17.85
N VAL A 108 -7.10 17.97 19.07
CA VAL A 108 -8.48 18.42 19.34
C VAL A 108 -8.83 19.66 18.52
N GLY A 109 -7.86 20.58 18.33
CA GLY A 109 -8.06 21.78 17.50
C GLY A 109 -8.41 21.43 16.06
N THR A 110 -7.61 20.58 15.40
CA THR A 110 -7.77 20.25 14.00
C THR A 110 -8.95 19.32 13.70
N HIS A 111 -9.31 18.40 14.62
CA HIS A 111 -10.32 17.38 14.37
C HIS A 111 -11.69 17.68 15.00
N ALA A 112 -11.75 18.55 16.01
CA ALA A 112 -13.02 18.88 16.69
C ALA A 112 -13.35 20.37 16.63
N ILE A 113 -12.47 21.23 17.17
CA ILE A 113 -12.76 22.66 17.32
C ILE A 113 -12.90 23.35 15.96
N ASN A 114 -11.97 23.09 15.04
CA ASN A 114 -11.95 23.74 13.73
C ASN A 114 -13.20 23.43 12.89
N ALA A 115 -13.80 22.25 13.04
CA ALA A 115 -15.04 21.89 12.37
C ALA A 115 -16.20 22.80 12.72
N SER A 116 -16.21 23.34 13.95
CA SER A 116 -17.23 24.30 14.42
C SER A 116 -16.81 25.75 14.22
N LEU A 117 -15.50 26.03 14.21
CA LEU A 117 -14.96 27.39 14.15
C LEU A 117 -14.88 27.94 12.73
N TYR A 118 -14.50 27.11 11.76
CA TYR A 118 -14.31 27.53 10.37
C TYR A 118 -15.58 27.24 9.54
N LYS A 119 -16.09 28.25 8.85
CA LYS A 119 -17.27 28.10 7.96
C LYS A 119 -17.02 27.13 6.81
N LYS A 120 -15.76 26.96 6.40
CA LYS A 120 -15.34 26.05 5.34
C LYS A 120 -14.03 25.39 5.71
N MET A 121 -14.06 24.12 6.02
CA MET A 121 -12.89 23.30 6.25
C MET A 121 -12.34 22.80 4.92
N PRO A 122 -11.00 22.76 4.72
CA PRO A 122 -10.40 22.22 3.51
C PRO A 122 -10.31 20.68 3.48
N PHE A 123 -10.75 20.01 4.55
CA PHE A 123 -10.82 18.56 4.70
C PHE A 123 -11.96 18.18 5.67
N ASP A 124 -12.41 16.95 5.61
CA ASP A 124 -13.38 16.37 6.57
C ASP A 124 -12.59 15.59 7.64
N PRO A 125 -12.66 15.99 8.93
CA PRO A 125 -11.86 15.38 9.98
C PRO A 125 -12.26 13.92 10.32
N ILE A 126 -13.34 13.41 9.75
CA ILE A 126 -13.83 12.04 9.99
C ILE A 126 -13.65 11.16 8.75
N LYS A 127 -13.86 11.72 7.54
CA LYS A 127 -13.88 10.93 6.31
C LYS A 127 -12.53 10.87 5.60
N ASP A 128 -11.66 11.85 5.86
CA ASP A 128 -10.40 11.99 5.14
C ASP A 128 -9.21 11.39 5.91
N PHE A 129 -9.46 10.78 7.12
CA PHE A 129 -8.44 10.15 7.96
C PHE A 129 -8.83 8.77 8.48
#